data_4d476e3fe8c1f909c1e79c8b11ff7fe1
#
_entry.id   4d476e3fe8c1f909c1e79c8b11ff7fe1
#
_cell.length_a   1.000
_cell.length_b   1.000
_cell.length_c   1.000
_cell.angle_alpha   90.00
_cell.angle_beta   90.00
_cell.angle_gamma   90.00
#
_symmetry.space_group_name_H-M   'P 1'
#
loop_
_entity.id
_entity.type
_entity.pdbx_description
1 polymer ?
#
loop_
_entity_poly.entity_id
_entity_poly.type
_entity_poly.pdbx_seq_one_letter_code
_entity_poly.pdbx_strand_id
1 'polypeptide(L)'
;MSALKERITSEMKAALLSGDRFRGDVLRNLKAAILNEEVSLGKRENGLDDAEIEKVVAREVKKRVESADLYRKNDRAELAEPEEKEAEILREFLPEQLGEAEISKIVEEVIASMDDVSIQKMGQVIGAVKSKAGNAADGALVAKIVKEKLTK
;
A
#
# COMPACT_ATOMS: atom_id res chain seq x y z
N MET A 1 19.75 -7.24 6.94
CA MET A 1 18.80 -7.28 5.80
C MET A 1 17.38 -7.49 6.33
N SER A 2 16.42 -6.82 5.73
CA SER A 2 15.02 -6.92 6.12
C SER A 2 14.47 -8.34 5.93
N ALA A 3 13.75 -8.85 6.90
CA ALA A 3 13.09 -10.16 6.80
C ALA A 3 12.06 -10.17 5.67
N LEU A 4 11.36 -9.06 5.46
CA LEU A 4 10.39 -8.91 4.37
C LEU A 4 11.08 -8.99 3.00
N LYS A 5 12.24 -8.33 2.86
CA LYS A 5 13.01 -8.40 1.61
C LYS A 5 13.48 -9.83 1.31
N GLU A 6 13.92 -10.55 2.34
CA GLU A 6 14.32 -11.94 2.21
C GLU A 6 13.13 -12.82 1.80
N ARG A 7 11.97 -12.60 2.40
CA ARG A 7 10.74 -13.31 2.04
C ARG A 7 10.36 -13.08 0.59
N ILE A 8 10.36 -11.83 0.15
CA ILE A 8 10.03 -11.48 -1.24
C ILE A 8 10.99 -12.19 -2.21
N THR A 9 12.29 -12.15 -1.92
CA THR A 9 13.30 -12.80 -2.76
C THR A 9 13.09 -14.31 -2.81
N SER A 10 12.83 -14.93 -1.67
CA SER A 10 12.62 -16.37 -1.56
C SER A 10 11.36 -16.81 -2.32
N GLU A 11 10.26 -16.09 -2.15
CA GLU A 11 8.99 -16.41 -2.83
C GLU A 11 9.09 -16.17 -4.34
N MET A 12 9.86 -15.15 -4.76
CA MET A 12 10.13 -14.92 -6.18
C MET A 12 10.85 -16.11 -6.80
N LYS A 13 11.91 -16.58 -6.16
CA LYS A 13 12.67 -17.72 -6.63
C LYS A 13 11.81 -18.99 -6.68
N ALA A 14 11.00 -19.21 -5.64
CA ALA A 14 10.10 -20.37 -5.59
C ALA A 14 9.08 -20.32 -6.74
N ALA A 15 8.51 -19.16 -7.02
CA ALA A 15 7.55 -19.00 -8.13
C ALA A 15 8.20 -19.30 -9.48
N LEU A 16 9.39 -18.77 -9.72
CA LEU A 16 10.11 -19.00 -10.97
C LEU A 16 10.49 -20.48 -11.15
N LEU A 17 10.92 -21.14 -10.08
CA LEU A 17 11.29 -22.55 -10.12
C LEU A 17 10.08 -23.47 -10.32
N SER A 18 8.91 -23.10 -9.80
CA SER A 18 7.69 -23.90 -9.96
C SER A 18 6.98 -23.64 -11.28
N GLY A 19 7.46 -22.72 -12.10
CA GLY A 19 6.84 -22.37 -13.36
C GLY A 19 5.71 -21.34 -13.26
N ASP A 20 5.48 -20.76 -12.09
CA ASP A 20 4.51 -19.67 -11.91
C ASP A 20 5.13 -18.35 -12.35
N ARG A 21 5.14 -18.15 -13.65
CA ARG A 21 5.77 -16.97 -14.26
C ARG A 21 5.08 -15.65 -13.88
N PHE A 22 3.75 -15.68 -13.80
CA PHE A 22 3.00 -14.47 -13.47
C PHE A 22 3.41 -13.95 -12.09
N ARG A 23 3.37 -14.82 -11.09
CA ARG A 23 3.78 -14.46 -9.72
C ARG A 23 5.27 -14.08 -9.67
N GLY A 24 6.11 -14.83 -10.34
CA GLY A 24 7.55 -14.56 -10.39
C GLY A 24 7.86 -13.19 -10.98
N ASP A 25 7.18 -12.81 -12.06
CA ASP A 25 7.38 -11.51 -12.70
C ASP A 25 6.88 -10.36 -11.83
N VAL A 26 5.75 -10.54 -11.16
CA VAL A 26 5.23 -9.54 -10.21
C VAL A 26 6.24 -9.27 -9.10
N LEU A 27 6.80 -10.34 -8.52
CA LEU A 27 7.77 -10.21 -7.42
C LEU A 27 9.11 -9.67 -7.91
N ARG A 28 9.51 -9.99 -9.14
CA ARG A 28 10.71 -9.43 -9.74
C ARG A 28 10.55 -7.90 -9.91
N ASN A 29 9.41 -7.47 -10.40
CA ASN A 29 9.12 -6.04 -10.56
C ASN A 29 9.07 -5.34 -9.20
N LEU A 30 8.53 -5.99 -8.18
CA LEU A 30 8.54 -5.45 -6.81
C LEU A 30 9.97 -5.27 -6.31
N LYS A 31 10.84 -6.25 -6.52
CA LYS A 31 12.26 -6.12 -6.14
C LYS A 31 12.93 -4.95 -6.85
N ALA A 32 12.62 -4.73 -8.13
CA ALA A 32 13.14 -3.59 -8.86
C ALA A 32 12.66 -2.27 -8.25
N ALA A 33 11.38 -2.19 -7.86
CA ALA A 33 10.84 -1.00 -7.21
C ALA A 33 11.53 -0.74 -5.86
N ILE A 34 11.79 -1.79 -5.10
CA ILE A 34 12.52 -1.69 -3.82
C ILE A 34 13.93 -1.16 -4.06
N LEU A 35 14.63 -1.71 -5.05
CA LEU A 35 15.97 -1.26 -5.37
C LEU A 35 15.99 0.23 -5.79
N ASN A 36 15.03 0.64 -6.61
CA ASN A 36 14.91 2.03 -7.03
C ASN A 36 14.70 2.96 -5.82
N GLU A 37 13.91 2.54 -4.85
CA GLU A 37 13.71 3.30 -3.62
C GLU A 37 14.97 3.35 -2.77
N GLU A 38 15.70 2.24 -2.67
CA GLU A 38 16.98 2.18 -1.96
C GLU A 38 17.98 3.18 -2.56
N VAL A 39 18.05 3.22 -3.87
CA VAL A 39 18.95 4.17 -4.58
C VAL A 39 18.49 5.60 -4.33
N SER A 40 17.18 5.87 -4.46
CA SER A 40 16.61 7.20 -4.28
C SER A 40 16.88 7.76 -2.88
N LEU A 41 16.84 6.91 -1.86
CA LEU A 41 17.06 7.31 -0.47
C LEU A 41 18.52 7.20 -0.02
N GLY A 42 19.42 6.78 -0.90
CA GLY A 42 20.84 6.57 -0.56
C GLY A 42 21.06 5.41 0.40
N LYS A 43 20.16 4.43 0.41
CA LYS A 43 20.17 3.29 1.34
C LYS A 43 20.55 1.97 0.69
N ARG A 44 21.21 2.01 -0.45
CA ARG A 44 21.55 0.79 -1.19
C ARG A 44 22.38 -0.20 -0.39
N GLU A 45 23.33 0.28 0.39
CA GLU A 45 24.22 -0.59 1.18
C GLU A 45 23.53 -1.24 2.35
N ASN A 46 22.74 -0.48 3.10
CA ASN A 46 22.05 -0.94 4.29
C ASN A 46 20.68 -1.55 3.99
N GLY A 47 20.09 -1.20 2.85
CA GLY A 47 18.76 -1.61 2.46
C GLY A 47 17.66 -0.86 3.21
N LEU A 48 16.43 -1.07 2.77
CA LEU A 48 15.24 -0.53 3.44
C LEU A 48 14.84 -1.47 4.58
N ASP A 49 14.25 -0.92 5.63
CA ASP A 49 13.64 -1.74 6.68
C ASP A 49 12.27 -2.25 6.24
N ASP A 50 11.66 -3.13 7.04
CA ASP A 50 10.37 -3.72 6.69
C ASP A 50 9.29 -2.67 6.49
N ALA A 51 9.22 -1.64 7.35
CA ALA A 51 8.22 -0.59 7.23
C ALA A 51 8.38 0.21 5.93
N GLU A 52 9.61 0.50 5.55
CA GLU A 52 9.91 1.20 4.29
C GLU A 52 9.53 0.36 3.07
N ILE A 53 9.79 -0.96 3.12
CA ILE A 53 9.40 -1.89 2.06
C ILE A 53 7.88 -1.98 1.96
N GLU A 54 7.18 -2.04 3.09
CA GLU A 54 5.71 -2.04 3.09
C GLU A 54 5.13 -0.80 2.42
N LYS A 55 5.75 0.36 2.59
CA LYS A 55 5.35 1.58 1.87
C LYS A 55 5.53 1.45 0.37
N VAL A 56 6.62 0.84 -0.08
CA VAL A 56 6.84 0.57 -1.50
C VAL A 56 5.76 -0.37 -2.03
N VAL A 57 5.46 -1.44 -1.30
CA VAL A 57 4.41 -2.40 -1.67
C VAL A 57 3.06 -1.69 -1.78
N ALA A 58 2.70 -0.89 -0.78
CA ALA A 58 1.42 -0.16 -0.78
C ALA A 58 1.29 0.77 -1.99
N ARG A 59 2.36 1.46 -2.34
CA ARG A 59 2.41 2.33 -3.52
C ARG A 59 2.24 1.54 -4.82
N GLU A 60 2.86 0.37 -4.92
CA GLU A 60 2.74 -0.50 -6.07
C GLU A 60 1.33 -1.09 -6.20
N VAL A 61 0.70 -1.46 -5.08
CA VAL A 61 -0.70 -1.88 -5.06
C VAL A 61 -1.60 -0.76 -5.59
N LYS A 62 -1.40 0.45 -5.09
CA LYS A 62 -2.21 1.61 -5.50
C LYS A 62 -2.14 1.86 -7.00
N LYS A 63 -0.95 1.77 -7.59
CA LYS A 63 -0.76 1.94 -9.04
C LYS A 63 -1.59 0.93 -9.84
N ARG A 64 -1.59 -0.34 -9.41
CA ARG A 64 -2.32 -1.38 -10.12
C ARG A 64 -3.83 -1.23 -9.97
N VAL A 65 -4.29 -0.85 -8.78
CA VAL A 65 -5.71 -0.59 -8.55
C VAL A 65 -6.19 0.58 -9.41
N GLU A 66 -5.42 1.66 -9.47
CA GLU A 66 -5.75 2.82 -10.31
C GLU A 66 -5.78 2.46 -11.80
N SER A 67 -4.82 1.66 -12.26
CA SER A 67 -4.78 1.18 -13.64
C SER A 67 -5.99 0.29 -13.96
N ALA A 68 -6.31 -0.63 -13.06
CA ALA A 68 -7.47 -1.51 -13.23
C ALA A 68 -8.77 -0.71 -13.32
N ASP A 69 -8.93 0.28 -12.45
CA ASP A 69 -10.13 1.14 -12.45
C ASP A 69 -10.26 1.91 -13.76
N LEU A 70 -9.17 2.43 -14.30
CA LEU A 70 -9.15 3.13 -15.58
C LEU A 70 -9.54 2.20 -16.72
N TYR A 71 -9.01 0.98 -16.73
CA TYR A 71 -9.35 -0.01 -17.75
C TYR A 71 -10.84 -0.37 -17.69
N ARG A 72 -11.39 -0.57 -16.50
CA ARG A 72 -12.82 -0.89 -16.36
C ARG A 72 -13.71 0.24 -16.78
N LYS A 73 -13.33 1.49 -16.51
CA LYS A 73 -14.08 2.68 -16.95
C LYS A 73 -14.11 2.82 -18.47
N ASN A 74 -13.13 2.24 -19.16
CA ASN A 74 -13.02 2.28 -20.62
C ASN A 74 -13.40 0.95 -21.27
N ASP A 75 -14.17 0.11 -20.56
CA ASP A 75 -14.67 -1.18 -21.05
C ASP A 75 -13.55 -2.14 -21.48
N ARG A 76 -12.41 -2.08 -20.79
CA ARG A 76 -11.24 -2.95 -21.05
C ARG A 76 -11.00 -3.89 -19.87
N ALA A 77 -12.03 -4.68 -19.53
CA ALA A 77 -11.96 -5.64 -18.43
C ALA A 77 -10.80 -6.64 -18.59
N GLU A 78 -10.47 -7.03 -19.82
CA GLU A 78 -9.37 -7.97 -20.11
C GLU A 78 -8.01 -7.40 -19.74
N LEU A 79 -7.88 -6.08 -19.67
CA LEU A 79 -6.65 -5.43 -19.23
C LEU A 79 -6.67 -5.12 -17.71
N ALA A 80 -7.87 -4.98 -17.15
CA ALA A 80 -8.04 -4.75 -15.71
C ALA A 80 -7.72 -6.00 -14.88
N GLU A 81 -8.14 -7.18 -15.33
CA GLU A 81 -7.95 -8.43 -14.59
C GLU A 81 -6.50 -8.73 -14.21
N PRO A 82 -5.51 -8.62 -15.15
CA PRO A 82 -4.12 -8.82 -14.77
C PRO A 82 -3.64 -7.82 -13.70
N GLU A 83 -4.04 -6.55 -13.82
CA GLU A 83 -3.68 -5.54 -12.83
C GLU A 83 -4.24 -5.87 -11.44
N GLU A 84 -5.48 -6.34 -11.39
CA GLU A 84 -6.12 -6.76 -10.14
C GLU A 84 -5.41 -7.96 -9.52
N LYS A 85 -5.00 -8.93 -10.34
CA LYS A 85 -4.25 -10.10 -9.87
C LYS A 85 -2.88 -9.72 -9.34
N GLU A 86 -2.19 -8.80 -10.01
CA GLU A 86 -0.92 -8.27 -9.51
C GLU A 86 -1.09 -7.60 -8.16
N ALA A 87 -2.15 -6.79 -8.00
CA ALA A 87 -2.44 -6.14 -6.73
C ALA A 87 -2.69 -7.16 -5.61
N GLU A 88 -3.41 -8.25 -5.89
CA GLU A 88 -3.65 -9.31 -4.90
C GLU A 88 -2.35 -9.96 -4.42
N ILE A 89 -1.44 -10.25 -5.35
CA ILE A 89 -0.14 -10.84 -5.00
C ILE A 89 0.64 -9.87 -4.11
N LEU A 90 0.70 -8.60 -4.48
CA LEU A 90 1.43 -7.59 -3.72
C LEU A 90 0.85 -7.39 -2.31
N ARG A 91 -0.46 -7.47 -2.15
CA ARG A 91 -1.10 -7.33 -0.84
C ARG A 91 -0.68 -8.39 0.16
N GLU A 92 -0.23 -9.55 -0.29
CA GLU A 92 0.28 -10.60 0.60
C GLU A 92 1.47 -10.13 1.45
N PHE A 93 2.18 -9.08 1.00
CA PHE A 93 3.36 -8.54 1.68
C PHE A 93 3.07 -7.31 2.53
N LEU A 94 1.81 -6.92 2.64
CA LEU A 94 1.38 -5.87 3.54
C LEU A 94 0.95 -6.47 4.88
N PRO A 95 1.02 -5.69 5.98
CA PRO A 95 0.44 -6.14 7.24
C PRO A 95 -1.07 -6.31 7.09
N GLU A 96 -1.69 -7.06 8.01
CA GLU A 96 -3.13 -7.23 8.00
C GLU A 96 -3.81 -5.87 7.97
N GLN A 97 -4.66 -5.65 6.97
CA GLN A 97 -5.28 -4.35 6.75
C GLN A 97 -6.47 -4.14 7.68
N LEU A 98 -6.54 -2.94 8.26
CA LEU A 98 -7.65 -2.54 9.10
C LEU A 98 -8.90 -2.34 8.25
N GLY A 99 -10.03 -2.78 8.80
CA GLY A 99 -11.33 -2.58 8.18
C GLY A 99 -11.84 -1.15 8.36
N GLU A 100 -12.89 -0.82 7.63
CA GLU A 100 -13.49 0.51 7.66
C GLU A 100 -13.91 0.94 9.07
N ALA A 101 -14.50 0.03 9.85
CA ALA A 101 -14.93 0.32 11.22
C ALA A 101 -13.75 0.64 12.14
N GLU A 102 -12.64 -0.09 12.00
CA GLU A 102 -11.45 0.14 12.81
C GLU A 102 -10.77 1.47 12.47
N ILE A 103 -10.68 1.79 11.19
CA ILE A 103 -10.13 3.08 10.73
C ILE A 103 -11.03 4.22 11.19
N SER A 104 -12.35 4.05 11.08
CA SER A 104 -13.32 5.04 11.53
C SER A 104 -13.13 5.38 13.02
N LYS A 105 -12.90 4.37 13.84
CA LYS A 105 -12.64 4.54 15.27
C LYS A 105 -11.36 5.35 15.52
N ILE A 106 -10.29 5.04 14.79
CA ILE A 106 -9.03 5.78 14.91
C ILE A 106 -9.23 7.24 14.49
N VAL A 107 -9.96 7.47 13.40
CA VAL A 107 -10.27 8.82 12.93
C VAL A 107 -11.03 9.61 14.00
N GLU A 108 -12.03 8.99 14.63
CA GLU A 108 -12.80 9.64 15.70
C GLU A 108 -11.92 10.00 16.90
N GLU A 109 -11.01 9.10 17.30
CA GLU A 109 -10.06 9.36 18.38
C GLU A 109 -9.13 10.53 18.05
N VAL A 110 -8.63 10.60 16.82
CA VAL A 110 -7.76 11.70 16.38
C VAL A 110 -8.54 13.02 16.39
N ILE A 111 -9.74 13.05 15.84
CA ILE A 111 -10.57 14.26 15.81
C ILE A 111 -10.89 14.75 17.23
N ALA A 112 -11.21 13.81 18.13
CA ALA A 112 -11.51 14.16 19.53
C ALA A 112 -10.30 14.75 20.25
N SER A 113 -9.08 14.41 19.86
CA SER A 113 -7.86 14.91 20.48
C SER A 113 -7.38 16.25 19.89
N MET A 114 -8.01 16.74 18.83
CA MET A 114 -7.61 17.98 18.14
C MET A 114 -8.58 19.10 18.48
N ASP A 115 -8.02 20.31 18.60
CA ASP A 115 -8.82 21.52 18.76
C ASP A 115 -9.16 22.08 17.39
N ASP A 116 -10.35 22.66 17.27
CA ASP A 116 -10.79 23.39 16.08
C ASP A 116 -10.63 22.62 14.76
N VAL A 117 -11.28 21.45 14.70
CA VAL A 117 -11.21 20.56 13.54
C VAL A 117 -12.19 20.99 12.45
N SER A 118 -11.68 21.16 11.22
CA SER A 118 -12.48 21.49 10.03
C SER A 118 -11.95 20.75 8.81
N ILE A 119 -12.67 20.83 7.70
CA ILE A 119 -12.25 20.21 6.43
C ILE A 119 -10.88 20.73 5.97
N GLN A 120 -10.52 21.95 6.35
CA GLN A 120 -9.23 22.54 6.02
C GLN A 120 -8.07 21.83 6.73
N LYS A 121 -8.35 21.12 7.83
CA LYS A 121 -7.36 20.36 8.59
C LYS A 121 -7.31 18.88 8.19
N MET A 122 -7.99 18.52 7.11
CA MET A 122 -8.05 17.15 6.61
C MET A 122 -6.67 16.48 6.51
N GLY A 123 -5.67 17.19 5.96
CA GLY A 123 -4.31 16.67 5.83
C GLY A 123 -3.67 16.34 7.16
N GLN A 124 -3.89 17.17 8.20
CA GLN A 124 -3.37 16.92 9.54
C GLN A 124 -4.02 15.69 10.18
N VAL A 125 -5.34 15.54 10.01
CA VAL A 125 -6.08 14.38 10.52
C VAL A 125 -5.60 13.10 9.84
N ILE A 126 -5.48 13.11 8.51
CA ILE A 126 -4.98 11.96 7.75
C ILE A 126 -3.59 11.57 8.22
N GLY A 127 -2.69 12.54 8.37
CA GLY A 127 -1.32 12.30 8.85
C GLY A 127 -1.29 11.66 10.23
N ALA A 128 -2.11 12.16 11.16
CA ALA A 128 -2.19 11.61 12.51
C ALA A 128 -2.75 10.18 12.53
N VAL A 129 -3.78 9.91 11.72
CA VAL A 129 -4.36 8.57 11.59
C VAL A 129 -3.31 7.60 11.03
N LYS A 130 -2.60 7.99 10.00
CA LYS A 130 -1.54 7.16 9.40
C LYS A 130 -0.39 6.90 10.37
N SER A 131 -0.05 7.87 11.22
CA SER A 131 0.96 7.67 12.26
C SER A 131 0.54 6.61 13.29
N LYS A 132 -0.74 6.57 13.64
CA LYS A 132 -1.26 5.58 14.59
C LYS A 132 -1.43 4.19 13.96
N ALA A 133 -1.95 4.12 12.75
CA ALA A 133 -2.27 2.87 12.08
C ALA A 133 -1.10 2.28 11.28
N GLY A 134 -0.16 3.11 10.87
CA GLY A 134 0.95 2.69 10.03
C GLY A 134 0.49 2.13 8.69
N ASN A 135 1.21 1.14 8.19
CA ASN A 135 0.93 0.53 6.89
C ASN A 135 -0.27 -0.42 6.90
N ALA A 136 -0.91 -0.62 8.07
CA ALA A 136 -2.14 -1.41 8.17
C ALA A 136 -3.38 -0.65 7.69
N ALA A 137 -3.28 0.67 7.48
CA ALA A 137 -4.39 1.47 6.98
C ALA A 137 -4.14 1.90 5.53
N ASP A 138 -5.09 1.58 4.65
CA ASP A 138 -5.04 2.02 3.26
C ASP A 138 -5.26 3.55 3.21
N GLY A 139 -4.32 4.27 2.60
CA GLY A 139 -4.36 5.72 2.53
C GLY A 139 -5.62 6.28 1.87
N ALA A 140 -6.11 5.64 0.81
CA ALA A 140 -7.33 6.07 0.12
C ALA A 140 -8.56 5.92 1.01
N LEU A 141 -8.65 4.81 1.76
CA LEU A 141 -9.75 4.57 2.68
C LEU A 141 -9.71 5.55 3.85
N VAL A 142 -8.53 5.82 4.40
CA VAL A 142 -8.35 6.82 5.45
C VAL A 142 -8.85 8.19 4.98
N ALA A 143 -8.42 8.62 3.81
CA ALA A 143 -8.83 9.91 3.24
C ALA A 143 -10.34 10.00 3.06
N LYS A 144 -10.97 8.94 2.57
CA LYS A 144 -12.42 8.88 2.39
C LYS A 144 -13.16 9.05 3.72
N ILE A 145 -12.74 8.29 4.74
CA ILE A 145 -13.40 8.32 6.06
C ILE A 145 -13.19 9.67 6.73
N VAL A 146 -11.98 10.22 6.67
CA VAL A 146 -11.70 11.55 7.24
C VAL A 146 -12.57 12.61 6.59
N LYS A 147 -12.66 12.60 5.27
CA LYS A 147 -13.50 13.55 4.54
C LYS A 147 -14.97 13.45 4.95
N GLU A 148 -15.49 12.22 5.03
CA GLU A 148 -16.88 12.00 5.45
C GLU A 148 -17.16 12.54 6.84
N LYS A 149 -16.23 12.33 7.79
CA LYS A 149 -16.41 12.78 9.16
C LYS A 149 -16.25 14.30 9.33
N LEU A 150 -15.41 14.93 8.54
CA LEU A 150 -15.20 16.38 8.60
C LEU A 150 -16.25 17.17 7.84
N THR A 151 -17.05 16.53 6.99
CA THR A 151 -18.11 17.19 6.22
C THR A 151 -19.50 17.05 6.85
N LYS A 152 -19.60 16.33 7.96
CA LYS A 152 -20.88 16.19 8.70
C LYS A 152 -21.09 17.30 9.70
#